data_ca46c2dbf9f1c6951617ffc1aa0be826
#
_entry.id   ca46c2dbf9f1c6951617ffc1aa0be826
#
_cell.length_a   1.000
_cell.length_b   1.000
_cell.length_c   1.000
_cell.angle_alpha   90.00
_cell.angle_beta   90.00
_cell.angle_gamma   90.00
#
_symmetry.space_group_name_H-M   'P 1'
#
loop_
_entity.id
_entity.type
_entity.pdbx_description
1 polymer ?
#
loop_
_entity_poly.entity_id
_entity_poly.type
_entity_poly.pdbx_seq_one_letter_code
_entity_poly.pdbx_strand_id
1 'polypeptide(L)'
;MSYRISNWLIAATSLVLSVTPVYAADHAHEHEAHGASMLKLNNGQKWETDASLRQGMEGIRAAVQPQMHAIHENRLKAASYQTLAKRTNTQITFMVENCKLAPDADAQLHLIIAELGAATEAMTSKDKAMSRQKGALQLIHALETYGEFFDHPGWTVSVTEHKH
;
A
#
# COMPACT_ATOMS: atom_id res chain seq x y z
N MET A 1 -72.39 -49.68 37.11
CA MET A 1 -71.23 -49.69 36.22
C MET A 1 -70.40 -48.47 36.53
N SER A 2 -69.28 -48.64 37.27
CA SER A 2 -68.48 -47.57 37.83
C SER A 2 -67.17 -47.49 37.06
N TYR A 3 -66.93 -46.38 36.45
CA TYR A 3 -65.61 -46.10 35.82
C TYR A 3 -64.80 -45.18 36.73
N ARG A 4 -63.65 -45.68 37.16
CA ARG A 4 -62.67 -44.97 37.94
C ARG A 4 -61.78 -44.18 36.98
N ILE A 5 -61.72 -42.89 37.17
CA ILE A 5 -60.81 -42.00 36.42
C ILE A 5 -59.53 -41.90 37.26
N SER A 6 -58.43 -42.39 36.70
CA SER A 6 -57.08 -42.29 37.29
C SER A 6 -56.43 -40.99 36.84
N ASN A 7 -56.11 -40.11 37.83
CA ASN A 7 -55.37 -38.89 37.61
C ASN A 7 -53.87 -39.19 37.35
N TRP A 8 -53.40 -38.88 36.18
CA TRP A 8 -51.97 -38.86 35.90
C TRP A 8 -51.49 -37.38 35.87
N LEU A 9 -50.66 -37.02 36.83
CA LEU A 9 -49.97 -35.78 36.89
C LEU A 9 -48.82 -35.84 35.89
N ILE A 10 -48.90 -35.04 34.83
CA ILE A 10 -47.82 -34.85 33.90
C ILE A 10 -47.02 -33.60 34.37
N ALA A 11 -45.81 -33.82 34.88
CA ALA A 11 -44.86 -32.77 35.19
C ALA A 11 -44.25 -32.28 33.89
N ALA A 12 -44.57 -31.07 33.47
CA ALA A 12 -43.97 -30.40 32.33
C ALA A 12 -42.63 -29.76 32.77
N THR A 13 -41.52 -30.39 32.42
CA THR A 13 -40.19 -29.78 32.51
C THR A 13 -39.96 -28.84 31.34
N SER A 14 -40.02 -27.53 31.59
CA SER A 14 -39.69 -26.50 30.62
C SER A 14 -38.18 -26.45 30.38
N LEU A 15 -37.75 -26.92 29.22
CA LEU A 15 -36.37 -26.75 28.73
C LEU A 15 -36.22 -25.35 28.14
N VAL A 16 -35.58 -24.46 28.87
CA VAL A 16 -35.22 -23.13 28.37
C VAL A 16 -33.99 -23.27 27.47
N LEU A 17 -34.16 -23.20 26.15
CA LEU A 17 -33.07 -23.04 25.19
C LEU A 17 -32.62 -21.58 25.24
N SER A 18 -31.49 -21.33 25.85
CA SER A 18 -30.76 -20.06 25.76
C SER A 18 -30.09 -19.97 24.40
N VAL A 19 -30.67 -19.20 23.49
CA VAL A 19 -30.07 -18.82 22.22
C VAL A 19 -29.08 -17.69 22.50
N THR A 20 -27.79 -18.00 22.50
CA THR A 20 -26.73 -16.95 22.50
C THR A 20 -26.61 -16.37 21.10
N PRO A 21 -26.74 -15.05 20.91
CA PRO A 21 -26.45 -14.45 19.61
C PRO A 21 -24.93 -14.55 19.34
N VAL A 22 -24.55 -15.28 18.30
CA VAL A 22 -23.21 -15.23 17.72
C VAL A 22 -23.11 -13.89 17.01
N TYR A 23 -22.39 -12.94 17.61
CA TYR A 23 -21.96 -11.74 16.91
C TYR A 23 -20.90 -12.19 15.89
N ALA A 24 -21.29 -12.23 14.63
CA ALA A 24 -20.34 -12.27 13.53
C ALA A 24 -19.56 -10.94 13.58
N ALA A 25 -18.28 -11.02 13.96
CA ALA A 25 -17.36 -9.90 13.81
C ALA A 25 -17.18 -9.68 12.32
N ASP A 26 -17.83 -8.64 11.83
CA ASP A 26 -17.63 -8.10 10.49
C ASP A 26 -16.23 -7.49 10.49
N HIS A 27 -15.25 -8.25 9.97
CA HIS A 27 -13.92 -7.71 9.69
C HIS A 27 -14.02 -6.82 8.46
N ALA A 28 -14.52 -5.61 8.68
CA ALA A 28 -14.32 -4.52 7.74
C ALA A 28 -12.79 -4.33 7.60
N HIS A 29 -12.24 -4.79 6.48
CA HIS A 29 -10.90 -4.43 6.08
C HIS A 29 -10.91 -2.94 5.71
N GLU A 30 -10.71 -2.10 6.70
CA GLU A 30 -10.33 -0.72 6.50
C GLU A 30 -8.94 -0.74 5.85
N HIS A 31 -8.91 -0.65 4.52
CA HIS A 31 -7.71 -0.26 3.78
C HIS A 31 -7.47 1.23 4.04
N GLU A 32 -7.04 1.54 5.24
CA GLU A 32 -6.48 2.85 5.49
C GLU A 32 -5.15 2.98 4.73
N ALA A 33 -4.93 4.16 4.15
CA ALA A 33 -3.66 4.57 3.55
C ALA A 33 -2.61 4.78 4.67
N HIS A 34 -2.08 3.68 5.22
CA HIS A 34 -1.23 3.70 6.42
C HIS A 34 0.26 3.86 6.14
N GLY A 35 0.71 3.82 4.86
CA GLY A 35 2.14 3.81 4.55
C GLY A 35 2.88 5.05 5.05
N ALA A 36 2.52 6.23 4.59
CA ALA A 36 3.25 7.47 4.89
C ALA A 36 3.16 7.91 6.37
N SER A 37 2.02 7.63 7.04
CA SER A 37 1.85 8.03 8.46
C SER A 37 2.69 7.20 9.44
N MET A 38 3.25 6.08 9.02
CA MET A 38 4.08 5.18 9.83
C MET A 38 5.59 5.36 9.62
N LEU A 39 6.01 6.13 8.61
CA LEU A 39 7.42 6.43 8.39
C LEU A 39 8.00 7.28 9.51
N LYS A 40 9.20 6.89 9.97
CA LYS A 40 9.90 7.56 11.07
C LYS A 40 11.36 7.79 10.70
N LEU A 41 11.90 8.93 11.11
CA LEU A 41 13.33 9.16 11.07
C LEU A 41 14.06 8.35 12.15
N ASN A 42 15.33 8.05 11.90
CA ASN A 42 16.22 7.42 12.86
C ASN A 42 16.71 8.46 13.88
N ASN A 43 15.97 8.60 14.98
CA ASN A 43 16.30 9.63 16.00
C ASN A 43 16.47 11.05 15.41
N GLY A 44 15.62 11.42 14.45
CA GLY A 44 15.67 12.71 13.75
C GLY A 44 16.64 12.77 12.57
N GLN A 45 17.34 11.69 12.24
CA GLN A 45 18.22 11.56 11.08
C GLN A 45 17.60 10.66 10.01
N LYS A 46 18.04 10.80 8.78
CA LYS A 46 17.64 9.89 7.70
C LYS A 46 18.26 8.51 7.90
N TRP A 47 17.60 7.49 7.38
CA TRP A 47 18.10 6.12 7.37
C TRP A 47 19.22 5.96 6.37
N GLU A 48 20.27 5.24 6.75
CA GLU A 48 21.36 4.90 5.83
C GLU A 48 20.87 4.01 4.68
N THR A 49 21.50 4.20 3.52
CA THR A 49 21.17 3.44 2.32
C THR A 49 22.36 2.61 1.84
N ASP A 50 22.12 1.44 1.30
CA ASP A 50 23.14 0.67 0.58
C ASP A 50 23.18 0.98 -0.92
N ALA A 51 24.13 0.38 -1.63
CA ALA A 51 24.27 0.57 -3.06
C ALA A 51 23.09 0.03 -3.86
N SER A 52 22.51 -1.10 -3.43
CA SER A 52 21.38 -1.75 -4.10
C SER A 52 20.11 -0.91 -3.97
N LEU A 53 19.83 -0.39 -2.78
CA LEU A 53 18.71 0.53 -2.58
C LEU A 53 18.84 1.78 -3.46
N ARG A 54 20.01 2.41 -3.44
CA ARG A 54 20.26 3.61 -4.28
C ARG A 54 20.09 3.31 -5.77
N GLN A 55 20.64 2.19 -6.24
CA GLN A 55 20.51 1.78 -7.64
C GLN A 55 19.04 1.55 -8.03
N GLY A 56 18.27 0.86 -7.22
CA GLY A 56 16.85 0.59 -7.47
C GLY A 56 16.02 1.87 -7.52
N MET A 57 16.20 2.76 -6.54
CA MET A 57 15.48 4.03 -6.50
C MET A 57 15.85 4.95 -7.67
N GLU A 58 17.15 5.02 -8.05
CA GLU A 58 17.60 5.74 -9.24
C GLU A 58 16.97 5.18 -10.53
N GLY A 59 16.84 3.86 -10.63
CA GLY A 59 16.18 3.21 -11.76
C GLY A 59 14.70 3.62 -11.90
N ILE A 60 13.99 3.76 -10.78
CA ILE A 60 12.60 4.25 -10.77
C ILE A 60 12.57 5.75 -11.13
N ARG A 61 13.42 6.57 -10.52
CA ARG A 61 13.52 7.99 -10.81
C ARG A 61 13.81 8.25 -12.30
N ALA A 62 14.77 7.56 -12.88
CA ALA A 62 15.12 7.66 -14.29
C ALA A 62 13.97 7.23 -15.23
N ALA A 63 13.10 6.34 -14.78
CA ALA A 63 11.93 5.93 -15.56
C ALA A 63 10.80 6.96 -15.53
N VAL A 64 10.57 7.64 -14.42
CA VAL A 64 9.46 8.59 -14.26
C VAL A 64 9.81 10.02 -14.70
N GLN A 65 11.02 10.47 -14.42
CA GLN A 65 11.45 11.86 -14.62
C GLN A 65 11.18 12.42 -16.02
N PRO A 66 11.46 11.73 -17.14
CA PRO A 66 11.17 12.24 -18.47
C PRO A 66 9.67 12.40 -18.78
N GLN A 67 8.81 11.80 -17.95
CA GLN A 67 7.36 11.75 -18.16
C GLN A 67 6.59 12.63 -17.17
N MET A 68 7.28 13.25 -16.19
CA MET A 68 6.64 14.01 -15.11
C MET A 68 5.66 15.07 -15.62
N HIS A 69 6.09 15.90 -16.57
CA HIS A 69 5.23 16.93 -17.15
C HIS A 69 3.96 16.35 -17.80
N ALA A 70 4.11 15.29 -18.59
CA ALA A 70 2.97 14.62 -19.23
C ALA A 70 2.05 13.90 -18.21
N ILE A 71 2.60 13.43 -17.08
CA ILE A 71 1.83 12.86 -15.98
C ILE A 71 0.97 13.96 -15.33
N HIS A 72 1.56 15.08 -14.96
CA HIS A 72 0.84 16.19 -14.31
C HIS A 72 -0.30 16.72 -15.19
N GLU A 73 -0.08 16.82 -16.51
CA GLU A 73 -1.08 17.27 -17.46
C GLU A 73 -2.05 16.19 -17.94
N ASN A 74 -1.97 14.99 -17.36
CA ASN A 74 -2.79 13.82 -17.74
C ASN A 74 -2.74 13.50 -19.26
N ARG A 75 -1.57 13.68 -19.88
CA ARG A 75 -1.35 13.47 -21.33
C ARG A 75 -0.68 12.15 -21.67
N LEU A 76 -0.31 11.31 -20.67
CA LEU A 76 0.28 10.01 -20.93
C LEU A 76 -0.73 9.02 -21.50
N LYS A 77 -0.26 8.25 -22.49
CA LYS A 77 -1.03 7.14 -23.03
C LYS A 77 -1.05 5.95 -22.07
N ALA A 78 -2.09 5.13 -22.12
CA ALA A 78 -2.22 3.93 -21.29
C ALA A 78 -1.00 3.00 -21.36
N ALA A 79 -0.41 2.80 -22.55
CA ALA A 79 0.78 1.99 -22.73
C ALA A 79 2.01 2.55 -22.00
N SER A 80 2.13 3.88 -21.88
CA SER A 80 3.22 4.52 -21.15
C SER A 80 3.11 4.28 -19.63
N TYR A 81 1.90 4.35 -19.07
CA TYR A 81 1.66 3.99 -17.67
C TYR A 81 2.01 2.51 -17.40
N GLN A 82 1.63 1.60 -18.29
CA GLN A 82 1.98 0.18 -18.17
C GLN A 82 3.50 -0.04 -18.22
N THR A 83 4.19 0.66 -19.12
CA THR A 83 5.65 0.58 -19.24
C THR A 83 6.34 1.12 -17.98
N LEU A 84 5.84 2.25 -17.44
CA LEU A 84 6.35 2.84 -16.20
C LEU A 84 6.16 1.89 -15.02
N ALA A 85 4.95 1.33 -14.86
CA ALA A 85 4.66 0.36 -13.81
C ALA A 85 5.57 -0.88 -13.91
N LYS A 86 5.76 -1.43 -15.12
CA LYS A 86 6.67 -2.57 -15.32
C LYS A 86 8.10 -2.25 -14.91
N ARG A 87 8.63 -1.07 -15.30
CA ARG A 87 9.99 -0.65 -14.92
C ARG A 87 10.11 -0.48 -13.41
N THR A 88 9.11 0.14 -12.77
CA THR A 88 9.06 0.29 -11.31
C THR A 88 9.08 -1.07 -10.61
N ASN A 89 8.23 -2.01 -11.03
CA ASN A 89 8.20 -3.36 -10.45
C ASN A 89 9.52 -4.12 -10.61
N THR A 90 10.22 -3.94 -11.74
CA THR A 90 11.57 -4.52 -11.93
C THR A 90 12.55 -3.99 -10.88
N GLN A 91 12.50 -2.70 -10.55
CA GLN A 91 13.38 -2.13 -9.53
C GLN A 91 12.96 -2.51 -8.12
N ILE A 92 11.66 -2.63 -7.84
CA ILE A 92 11.16 -3.16 -6.56
C ILE A 92 11.71 -4.57 -6.34
N THR A 93 11.56 -5.46 -7.33
CA THR A 93 12.11 -6.83 -7.25
C THR A 93 13.62 -6.81 -7.00
N PHE A 94 14.36 -5.99 -7.74
CA PHE A 94 15.81 -5.85 -7.56
C PHE A 94 16.17 -5.42 -6.12
N MET A 95 15.47 -4.43 -5.56
CA MET A 95 15.72 -3.97 -4.19
C MET A 95 15.41 -5.06 -3.17
N VAL A 96 14.27 -5.74 -3.29
CA VAL A 96 13.87 -6.83 -2.37
C VAL A 96 14.89 -7.98 -2.38
N GLU A 97 15.49 -8.29 -3.52
CA GLU A 97 16.46 -9.39 -3.66
C GLU A 97 17.88 -9.01 -3.22
N ASN A 98 18.25 -7.72 -3.26
CA ASN A 98 19.66 -7.33 -3.15
C ASN A 98 19.97 -6.35 -2.01
N CYS A 99 18.99 -5.66 -1.44
CA CYS A 99 19.24 -4.73 -0.32
C CYS A 99 19.68 -5.49 0.95
N LYS A 100 20.60 -4.86 1.68
CA LYS A 100 21.14 -5.36 2.95
C LYS A 100 21.20 -4.21 3.94
N LEU A 101 20.05 -3.77 4.38
CA LEU A 101 19.91 -2.69 5.35
C LEU A 101 19.90 -3.21 6.79
N ALA A 102 20.16 -2.33 7.76
CA ALA A 102 19.86 -2.61 9.15
C ALA A 102 18.35 -2.87 9.34
N PRO A 103 17.92 -3.73 10.27
CA PRO A 103 16.51 -4.15 10.40
C PRO A 103 15.51 -3.00 10.49
N ASP A 104 15.84 -1.94 11.22
CA ASP A 104 14.93 -0.79 11.38
C ASP A 104 14.82 0.04 10.09
N ALA A 105 15.94 0.22 9.37
CA ALA A 105 15.95 0.88 8.06
C ALA A 105 15.18 0.05 7.01
N ASP A 106 15.35 -1.28 7.04
CA ASP A 106 14.64 -2.20 6.18
C ASP A 106 13.12 -2.15 6.41
N ALA A 107 12.69 -2.12 7.67
CA ALA A 107 11.27 -1.96 8.01
C ALA A 107 10.68 -0.65 7.45
N GLN A 108 11.44 0.46 7.47
CA GLN A 108 10.99 1.71 6.86
C GLN A 108 10.98 1.64 5.33
N LEU A 109 11.97 0.96 4.72
CA LEU A 109 12.00 0.75 3.28
C LEU A 109 10.77 -0.03 2.79
N HIS A 110 10.31 -1.03 3.54
CA HIS A 110 9.11 -1.80 3.18
C HIS A 110 7.86 -0.93 3.08
N LEU A 111 7.75 0.16 3.83
CA LEU A 111 6.65 1.11 3.70
C LEU A 111 6.72 1.87 2.36
N ILE A 112 7.91 2.31 1.96
CA ILE A 112 8.12 2.92 0.63
C ILE A 112 7.81 1.91 -0.49
N ILE A 113 8.27 0.66 -0.36
CA ILE A 113 7.99 -0.40 -1.35
C ILE A 113 6.48 -0.65 -1.48
N ALA A 114 5.74 -0.64 -0.38
CA ALA A 114 4.29 -0.78 -0.40
C ALA A 114 3.60 0.36 -1.19
N GLU A 115 4.03 1.61 -0.98
CA GLU A 115 3.53 2.77 -1.74
C GLU A 115 3.87 2.66 -3.23
N LEU A 116 5.11 2.27 -3.56
CA LEU A 116 5.53 2.03 -4.95
C LEU A 116 4.69 0.91 -5.60
N GLY A 117 4.41 -0.16 -4.86
CA GLY A 117 3.57 -1.28 -5.31
C GLY A 117 2.13 -0.83 -5.60
N ALA A 118 1.50 -0.12 -4.66
CA ALA A 118 0.15 0.43 -4.84
C ALA A 118 0.07 1.39 -6.04
N ALA A 119 1.10 2.20 -6.25
CA ALA A 119 1.20 3.09 -7.41
C ALA A 119 1.24 2.29 -8.74
N THR A 120 1.99 1.18 -8.79
CA THR A 120 2.06 0.34 -10.00
C THR A 120 0.75 -0.39 -10.29
N GLU A 121 0.05 -0.85 -9.26
CA GLU A 121 -1.27 -1.45 -9.40
C GLU A 121 -2.28 -0.44 -9.97
N ALA A 122 -2.31 0.78 -9.43
CA ALA A 122 -3.19 1.83 -9.93
C ALA A 122 -2.88 2.19 -11.40
N MET A 123 -1.59 2.25 -11.79
CA MET A 123 -1.18 2.53 -13.18
C MET A 123 -1.59 1.43 -14.16
N THR A 124 -1.68 0.18 -13.72
CA THR A 124 -2.05 -0.98 -14.56
C THR A 124 -3.54 -1.28 -14.53
N SER A 125 -4.32 -0.61 -13.68
CA SER A 125 -5.76 -0.78 -13.56
C SER A 125 -6.44 -0.68 -14.91
N LYS A 126 -7.43 -1.56 -15.14
CA LYS A 126 -8.33 -1.50 -16.29
C LYS A 126 -9.36 -0.38 -16.16
N ASP A 127 -9.53 0.13 -14.95
CA ASP A 127 -10.41 1.25 -14.69
C ASP A 127 -9.80 2.55 -15.19
N LYS A 128 -10.64 3.48 -15.50
CA LYS A 128 -10.52 4.83 -16.08
C LYS A 128 -9.11 5.49 -16.06
N ALA A 129 -8.81 6.26 -17.09
CA ALA A 129 -7.57 7.04 -17.29
C ALA A 129 -7.14 7.84 -16.04
N MET A 130 -8.09 8.34 -15.27
CA MET A 130 -7.85 9.11 -14.04
C MET A 130 -7.19 8.26 -12.92
N SER A 131 -7.46 6.94 -12.86
CA SER A 131 -6.82 6.04 -11.89
C SER A 131 -5.34 5.84 -12.21
N ARG A 132 -4.96 5.78 -13.50
CA ARG A 132 -3.57 5.61 -13.94
C ARG A 132 -2.73 6.84 -13.64
N GLN A 133 -3.24 8.03 -13.91
CA GLN A 133 -2.57 9.27 -13.55
C GLN A 133 -2.36 9.35 -12.03
N LYS A 134 -3.40 9.04 -11.25
CA LYS A 134 -3.32 9.05 -9.78
C LYS A 134 -2.21 8.09 -9.28
N GLY A 135 -2.10 6.90 -9.86
CA GLY A 135 -1.02 5.97 -9.55
C GLY A 135 0.37 6.54 -9.91
N ALA A 136 0.53 7.21 -11.04
CA ALA A 136 1.81 7.82 -11.40
C ALA A 136 2.15 9.03 -10.51
N LEU A 137 1.18 9.82 -10.07
CA LEU A 137 1.39 10.89 -9.08
C LEU A 137 1.76 10.31 -7.71
N GLN A 138 1.16 9.19 -7.31
CA GLN A 138 1.53 8.46 -6.10
C GLN A 138 2.96 7.92 -6.19
N LEU A 139 3.40 7.42 -7.35
CA LEU A 139 4.78 7.03 -7.58
C LEU A 139 5.76 8.20 -7.35
N ILE A 140 5.45 9.38 -7.90
CA ILE A 140 6.27 10.59 -7.71
C ILE A 140 6.34 10.94 -6.22
N HIS A 141 5.20 10.94 -5.54
CA HIS A 141 5.13 11.22 -4.10
C HIS A 141 5.96 10.21 -3.27
N ALA A 142 5.91 8.92 -3.60
CA ALA A 142 6.72 7.91 -2.91
C ALA A 142 8.23 8.16 -3.08
N LEU A 143 8.67 8.65 -4.26
CA LEU A 143 10.07 9.04 -4.49
C LEU A 143 10.48 10.30 -3.69
N GLU A 144 9.59 11.26 -3.54
CA GLU A 144 9.80 12.46 -2.70
C GLU A 144 9.92 12.03 -1.24
N THR A 145 8.96 11.24 -0.75
CA THR A 145 8.96 10.69 0.61
C THR A 145 10.23 9.88 0.90
N TYR A 146 10.68 9.03 -0.03
CA TYR A 146 11.96 8.34 0.12
C TYR A 146 13.10 9.34 0.39
N GLY A 147 13.19 10.44 -0.36
CA GLY A 147 14.22 11.46 -0.17
C GLY A 147 14.14 12.21 1.16
N GLU A 148 12.99 12.22 1.82
CA GLU A 148 12.82 12.81 3.16
C GLU A 148 13.34 11.90 4.26
N PHE A 149 13.20 10.57 4.11
CA PHE A 149 13.49 9.60 5.16
C PHE A 149 14.80 8.82 5.00
N PHE A 150 15.37 8.77 3.78
CA PHE A 150 16.57 8.00 3.48
C PHE A 150 17.72 8.90 3.02
N ASP A 151 18.92 8.63 3.54
CA ASP A 151 20.14 9.34 3.13
C ASP A 151 20.66 8.77 1.82
N HIS A 152 20.35 9.46 0.73
CA HIS A 152 20.79 9.12 -0.61
C HIS A 152 21.53 10.34 -1.20
N PRO A 153 22.85 10.33 -1.20
CA PRO A 153 23.65 11.46 -1.68
C PRO A 153 23.26 11.88 -3.11
N GLY A 154 22.95 13.16 -3.27
CA GLY A 154 22.56 13.72 -4.59
C GLY A 154 21.13 13.41 -5.02
N TRP A 155 20.31 12.81 -4.16
CA TRP A 155 18.92 12.54 -4.48
C TRP A 155 18.10 13.83 -4.61
N THR A 156 17.47 13.99 -5.75
CA THR A 156 16.49 15.05 -6.00
C THR A 156 15.37 14.50 -6.89
N VAL A 157 14.14 14.77 -6.51
CA VAL A 157 12.95 14.58 -7.36
C VAL A 157 12.47 15.99 -7.69
N SER A 158 12.90 16.53 -8.82
CA SER A 158 12.47 17.88 -9.23
C SER A 158 11.26 17.78 -10.13
N VAL A 159 10.12 18.28 -9.68
CA VAL A 159 9.12 18.82 -10.57
C VAL A 159 9.70 20.14 -11.06
N THR A 160 10.26 20.20 -12.26
CA THR A 160 10.65 21.48 -12.86
C THR A 160 9.36 22.28 -13.10
N GLU A 161 8.98 23.11 -12.12
CA GLU A 161 8.05 24.19 -12.36
C GLU A 161 8.73 25.14 -13.35
N HIS A 162 8.39 25.02 -14.63
CA HIS A 162 8.60 26.11 -15.56
C HIS A 162 7.66 27.24 -15.15
N LYS A 163 8.15 28.17 -14.31
CA LYS A 163 7.52 29.48 -14.13
C LYS A 163 7.44 30.14 -15.51
N HIS A 164 6.23 30.30 -15.99
CA HIS A 164 5.90 31.22 -17.08
C HIS A 164 5.75 32.64 -16.53
#